data_f1ee7f67893b8d40b8bea67c95d0861b
#
_entry.id   f1ee7f67893b8d40b8bea67c95d0861b
#
_cell.length_a   1.000
_cell.length_b   1.000
_cell.length_c   1.000
_cell.angle_alpha   90.00
_cell.angle_beta   90.00
_cell.angle_gamma   90.00
#
_symmetry.space_group_name_H-M   'P 1'
#
loop_
_entity.id
_entity.type
_entity.pdbx_description
1 polymer ?
#
loop_
_entity_poly.entity_id
_entity_poly.type
_entity_poly.pdbx_seq_one_letter_code
_entity_poly.pdbx_strand_id
1 'polypeptide(L)'
;MQANCRYGPGTAYLYAHGLYEGDLGEVNGRNYSSTWLWIKPENLDWHCWIAASVVEIEGDIGTVVVHRSSLPHSSLYGPPQNVHASRDGESVAVSWNAVWMTEDDNRGYLIEATICQNGNLIPVVVQTDRPAYEFSDQTNCSGDSGGRLYTVEKHGYSDPVNIPWP
;
A
#
# COMPACT_ATOMS: atom_id res chain seq x y z
N MET A 1 5.48 -16.49 -17.54
CA MET A 1 4.68 -16.15 -16.30
C MET A 1 4.46 -14.66 -16.31
N GLN A 2 3.29 -14.16 -15.86
CA GLN A 2 3.03 -12.72 -15.76
C GLN A 2 3.47 -12.21 -14.39
N ALA A 3 4.25 -11.12 -14.36
CA ALA A 3 4.59 -10.38 -13.15
C ALA A 3 3.66 -9.17 -13.01
N ASN A 4 3.09 -8.95 -11.82
CA ASN A 4 2.16 -7.87 -11.59
C ASN A 4 2.88 -6.59 -11.17
N CYS A 5 2.82 -5.58 -12.01
CA CYS A 5 3.18 -4.21 -11.65
C CYS A 5 2.00 -3.52 -10.96
N ARG A 6 2.24 -2.79 -9.87
CA ARG A 6 1.22 -2.21 -9.00
C ARG A 6 1.42 -0.72 -8.80
N TYR A 7 0.40 -0.04 -8.28
CA TYR A 7 0.47 1.39 -7.99
C TYR A 7 1.24 1.73 -6.72
N GLY A 8 1.57 0.75 -5.89
CA GLY A 8 2.37 0.93 -4.67
C GLY A 8 3.21 -0.31 -4.35
N PRO A 9 4.17 -0.18 -3.41
CA PRO A 9 5.14 -1.23 -3.08
C PRO A 9 4.55 -2.29 -2.15
N GLY A 10 3.63 -3.11 -2.67
CA GLY A 10 2.99 -4.19 -1.92
C GLY A 10 1.85 -4.85 -2.70
N THR A 11 1.52 -6.09 -2.30
CA THR A 11 0.44 -6.86 -2.94
C THR A 11 -0.96 -6.32 -2.63
N ALA A 12 -1.11 -5.51 -1.57
CA ALA A 12 -2.35 -4.86 -1.22
C ALA A 12 -2.75 -3.72 -2.16
N TYR A 13 -1.78 -3.15 -2.89
CA TYR A 13 -2.06 -2.10 -3.86
C TYR A 13 -2.70 -2.65 -5.14
N LEU A 14 -3.50 -1.79 -5.78
CA LEU A 14 -4.14 -2.11 -7.04
C LEU A 14 -3.12 -2.54 -8.11
N TYR A 15 -3.52 -3.51 -8.90
CA TYR A 15 -2.83 -3.89 -10.12
C TYR A 15 -2.82 -2.72 -11.11
N ALA A 16 -1.68 -2.47 -11.69
CA ALA A 16 -1.48 -1.40 -12.66
C ALA A 16 -1.23 -1.95 -14.07
N HIS A 17 -0.32 -2.92 -14.20
CA HIS A 17 0.07 -3.51 -15.48
C HIS A 17 0.68 -4.91 -15.30
N GLY A 18 0.59 -5.74 -16.34
CA GLY A 18 1.25 -7.04 -16.42
C GLY A 18 2.52 -6.99 -17.25
N LEU A 19 3.63 -7.45 -16.67
CA LEU A 19 4.89 -7.65 -17.38
C LEU A 19 5.10 -9.14 -17.65
N TYR A 20 5.72 -9.45 -18.75
CA TYR A 20 5.97 -10.81 -19.22
C TYR A 20 7.48 -11.07 -19.33
N GLU A 21 7.84 -12.34 -19.47
CA GLU A 21 9.22 -12.74 -19.72
C GLU A 21 9.76 -12.05 -20.99
N GLY A 22 10.90 -11.39 -20.86
CA GLY A 22 11.52 -10.60 -21.91
C GLY A 22 11.17 -9.10 -21.91
N ASP A 23 10.18 -8.68 -21.11
CA ASP A 23 9.93 -7.24 -20.91
C ASP A 23 11.07 -6.61 -20.11
N LEU A 24 11.55 -5.47 -20.57
CA LEU A 24 12.62 -4.71 -19.93
C LEU A 24 12.08 -3.43 -19.31
N GLY A 25 12.82 -2.90 -18.33
CA GLY A 25 12.47 -1.64 -17.68
C GLY A 25 13.65 -1.07 -16.89
N GLU A 26 13.64 0.23 -16.71
CA GLU A 26 14.63 0.95 -15.91
C GLU A 26 14.18 1.05 -14.45
N VAL A 27 15.08 0.74 -13.50
CA VAL A 27 14.84 0.90 -12.06
C VAL A 27 15.18 2.32 -11.65
N ASN A 28 14.16 3.11 -11.32
CA ASN A 28 14.33 4.52 -10.92
C ASN A 28 14.11 4.75 -9.42
N GLY A 29 13.64 3.75 -8.68
CA GLY A 29 13.42 3.83 -7.25
C GLY A 29 13.24 2.47 -6.60
N ARG A 30 13.23 2.46 -5.27
CA ARG A 30 12.94 1.27 -4.46
C ARG A 30 12.18 1.65 -3.20
N ASN A 31 11.52 0.69 -2.56
CA ASN A 31 11.05 0.88 -1.20
C ASN A 31 12.22 0.77 -0.20
N TYR A 32 11.99 1.12 1.06
CA TYR A 32 13.04 1.15 2.08
C TYR A 32 13.77 -0.20 2.23
N SER A 33 13.05 -1.32 2.18
CA SER A 33 13.61 -2.66 2.31
C SER A 33 14.14 -3.27 1.02
N SER A 34 14.09 -2.55 -0.11
CA SER A 34 14.49 -3.04 -1.44
C SER A 34 13.74 -4.29 -1.92
N THR A 35 12.58 -4.58 -1.36
CA THR A 35 11.72 -5.71 -1.76
C THR A 35 10.80 -5.38 -2.92
N TRP A 36 10.59 -4.08 -3.19
CA TRP A 36 9.82 -3.55 -4.29
C TRP A 36 10.62 -2.47 -5.03
N LEU A 37 10.55 -2.51 -6.35
CA LEU A 37 11.24 -1.61 -7.27
C LEU A 37 10.24 -0.74 -8.00
N TRP A 38 10.50 0.56 -8.06
CA TRP A 38 9.76 1.51 -8.87
C TRP A 38 10.43 1.62 -10.22
N ILE A 39 9.80 1.05 -11.22
CA ILE A 39 10.36 0.85 -12.54
C ILE A 39 9.59 1.61 -13.61
N LYS A 40 10.27 1.97 -14.67
CA LYS A 40 9.68 2.40 -15.93
C LYS A 40 9.84 1.30 -16.97
N PRO A 41 8.81 0.50 -17.27
CA PRO A 41 8.85 -0.47 -18.37
C PRO A 41 9.09 0.24 -19.71
N GLU A 42 9.85 -0.36 -20.60
CA GLU A 42 10.17 0.25 -21.93
C GLU A 42 8.93 0.47 -22.78
N ASN A 43 7.91 -0.36 -22.62
CA ASN A 43 6.64 -0.30 -23.36
C ASN A 43 5.60 0.64 -22.73
N LEU A 44 5.94 1.35 -21.62
CA LEU A 44 5.04 2.27 -20.93
C LEU A 44 5.66 3.67 -20.77
N ASP A 45 4.80 4.70 -20.79
CA ASP A 45 5.21 6.08 -20.54
C ASP A 45 5.16 6.47 -19.04
N TRP A 46 4.84 5.50 -18.16
CA TRP A 46 4.67 5.72 -16.73
C TRP A 46 5.32 4.61 -15.91
N HIS A 47 5.48 4.86 -14.61
CA HIS A 47 6.14 3.94 -13.70
C HIS A 47 5.13 3.11 -12.90
N CYS A 48 5.59 1.95 -12.43
CA CYS A 48 4.86 1.11 -11.51
C CYS A 48 5.80 0.37 -10.56
N TRP A 49 5.23 -0.26 -9.55
CA TRP A 49 5.97 -1.04 -8.56
C TRP A 49 5.93 -2.52 -8.88
N ILE A 50 7.10 -3.15 -8.91
CA ILE A 50 7.23 -4.59 -9.08
C ILE A 50 8.02 -5.21 -7.92
N ALA A 51 7.64 -6.42 -7.50
CA ALA A 51 8.42 -7.13 -6.48
C ALA A 51 9.80 -7.51 -7.01
N ALA A 52 10.85 -7.22 -6.26
CA ALA A 52 12.22 -7.53 -6.64
C ALA A 52 12.47 -9.03 -6.83
N SER A 53 11.65 -9.87 -6.17
CA SER A 53 11.76 -11.34 -6.24
C SER A 53 11.26 -11.97 -7.54
N VAL A 54 10.61 -11.20 -8.41
CA VAL A 54 10.01 -11.74 -9.66
C VAL A 54 10.68 -11.19 -10.92
N VAL A 55 11.80 -10.49 -10.76
CA VAL A 55 12.58 -9.89 -11.85
C VAL A 55 14.06 -10.23 -11.70
N GLU A 56 14.77 -10.26 -12.83
CA GLU A 56 16.23 -10.26 -12.83
C GLU A 56 16.72 -8.81 -12.83
N ILE A 57 17.73 -8.51 -12.00
CA ILE A 57 18.22 -7.15 -11.78
C ILE A 57 19.67 -7.09 -12.24
N GLU A 58 19.96 -6.15 -13.12
CA GLU A 58 21.33 -5.80 -13.48
C GLU A 58 21.75 -4.54 -12.73
N GLY A 59 22.90 -4.59 -12.05
CA GLY A 59 23.43 -3.47 -11.27
C GLY A 59 23.12 -3.56 -9.78
N ASP A 60 23.44 -2.47 -9.05
CA ASP A 60 23.28 -2.39 -7.59
C ASP A 60 22.07 -1.54 -7.21
N ILE A 61 20.99 -2.21 -6.79
CA ILE A 61 19.78 -1.53 -6.32
C ILE A 61 19.99 -0.70 -5.04
N GLY A 62 21.05 -0.95 -4.28
CA GLY A 62 21.41 -0.15 -3.11
C GLY A 62 21.74 1.31 -3.44
N THR A 63 22.15 1.58 -4.66
CA THR A 63 22.46 2.93 -5.14
C THR A 63 21.23 3.71 -5.58
N VAL A 64 20.08 3.03 -5.75
CA VAL A 64 18.84 3.66 -6.21
C VAL A 64 18.10 4.30 -5.03
N VAL A 65 17.53 5.47 -5.26
CA VAL A 65 16.83 6.25 -4.24
C VAL A 65 15.62 5.52 -3.67
N VAL A 66 15.33 5.74 -2.39
CA VAL A 66 14.05 5.33 -1.80
C VAL A 66 12.96 6.25 -2.34
N HIS A 67 12.02 5.66 -3.06
CA HIS A 67 10.95 6.40 -3.73
C HIS A 67 9.63 6.30 -2.96
N ARG A 68 8.86 7.39 -2.98
CA ARG A 68 7.49 7.47 -2.48
C ARG A 68 6.62 7.99 -3.61
N SER A 69 5.89 7.08 -4.26
CA SER A 69 4.93 7.47 -5.30
C SER A 69 3.61 7.91 -4.70
N SER A 70 2.93 8.82 -5.39
CA SER A 70 1.54 9.11 -5.13
C SER A 70 0.66 8.02 -5.72
N LEU A 71 -0.39 7.64 -5.00
CA LEU A 71 -1.39 6.71 -5.50
C LEU A 71 -2.30 7.41 -6.52
N PRO A 72 -2.83 6.70 -7.53
CA PRO A 72 -3.79 7.27 -8.46
C PRO A 72 -5.05 7.69 -7.70
N HIS A 73 -5.48 8.95 -7.88
CA HIS A 73 -6.64 9.49 -7.20
C HIS A 73 -7.93 9.14 -7.95
N SER A 74 -8.95 8.72 -7.20
CA SER A 74 -10.30 8.57 -7.70
C SER A 74 -11.28 9.37 -6.84
N SER A 75 -12.14 10.14 -7.50
CA SER A 75 -13.21 10.89 -6.85
C SER A 75 -14.58 10.21 -6.96
N LEU A 76 -14.62 8.95 -7.43
CA LEU A 76 -15.88 8.23 -7.64
C LEU A 76 -16.61 7.98 -6.31
N TYR A 77 -15.85 7.61 -5.28
CA TYR A 77 -16.37 7.45 -3.91
C TYR A 77 -15.58 8.33 -2.95
N GLY A 78 -16.28 8.85 -1.94
CA GLY A 78 -15.65 9.65 -0.90
C GLY A 78 -14.73 8.83 0.02
N PRO A 79 -13.88 9.51 0.81
CA PRO A 79 -13.06 8.85 1.82
C PRO A 79 -13.92 8.23 2.93
N PRO A 80 -13.39 7.23 3.65
CA PRO A 80 -14.07 6.64 4.79
C PRO A 80 -14.42 7.68 5.85
N GLN A 81 -15.58 7.53 6.49
CA GLN A 81 -16.08 8.46 7.51
C GLN A 81 -16.25 7.76 8.85
N ASN A 82 -16.26 8.56 9.92
CA ASN A 82 -16.39 8.07 11.29
C ASN A 82 -15.36 6.99 11.61
N VAL A 83 -14.10 7.27 11.29
CA VAL A 83 -12.98 6.39 11.59
C VAL A 83 -12.72 6.40 13.09
N HIS A 84 -12.75 5.23 13.70
CA HIS A 84 -12.47 5.01 15.12
C HIS A 84 -11.34 3.98 15.26
N ALA A 85 -10.54 4.14 16.29
CA ALA A 85 -9.57 3.15 16.70
C ALA A 85 -9.61 2.98 18.22
N SER A 86 -9.44 1.75 18.68
CA SER A 86 -9.38 1.42 20.10
C SER A 86 -8.30 0.38 20.35
N ARG A 87 -7.65 0.47 21.51
CA ARG A 87 -6.59 -0.46 21.91
C ARG A 87 -7.06 -1.32 23.07
N ASP A 88 -6.75 -2.61 22.98
CA ASP A 88 -6.81 -3.56 24.09
C ASP A 88 -5.49 -4.36 24.10
N GLY A 89 -4.61 -3.99 25.02
CA GLY A 89 -3.25 -4.54 25.08
C GLY A 89 -2.46 -4.23 23.82
N GLU A 90 -2.04 -5.27 23.11
CA GLU A 90 -1.31 -5.16 21.82
C GLU A 90 -2.26 -5.18 20.61
N SER A 91 -3.56 -5.31 20.80
CA SER A 91 -4.54 -5.27 19.71
C SER A 91 -5.05 -3.85 19.51
N VAL A 92 -5.02 -3.36 18.26
CA VAL A 92 -5.62 -2.10 17.82
C VAL A 92 -6.71 -2.41 16.80
N ALA A 93 -7.96 -2.22 17.20
CA ALA A 93 -9.12 -2.38 16.35
C ALA A 93 -9.48 -1.03 15.70
N VAL A 94 -9.52 -1.01 14.37
CA VAL A 94 -9.91 0.16 13.56
C VAL A 94 -11.23 -0.14 12.87
N SER A 95 -12.17 0.81 12.90
CA SER A 95 -13.46 0.67 12.22
C SER A 95 -13.92 2.00 11.62
N TRP A 96 -14.80 1.94 10.65
CA TRP A 96 -15.35 3.12 9.95
C TRP A 96 -16.74 2.81 9.36
N ASN A 97 -17.41 3.82 8.85
CA ASN A 97 -18.66 3.61 8.14
C ASN A 97 -18.39 2.96 6.78
N ALA A 98 -19.16 1.92 6.46
CA ALA A 98 -19.10 1.30 5.15
C ALA A 98 -19.43 2.33 4.05
N VAL A 99 -18.59 2.37 3.01
CA VAL A 99 -18.87 3.13 1.80
C VAL A 99 -19.61 2.23 0.82
N TRP A 100 -20.79 2.67 0.38
CA TRP A 100 -21.51 1.94 -0.64
C TRP A 100 -20.80 2.09 -1.98
N MET A 101 -20.52 0.97 -2.63
CA MET A 101 -19.91 0.89 -3.96
C MET A 101 -20.69 -0.08 -4.84
N THR A 102 -20.68 0.14 -6.15
CA THR A 102 -21.21 -0.85 -7.09
C THR A 102 -20.35 -2.10 -7.08
N GLU A 103 -20.92 -3.24 -7.42
CA GLU A 103 -20.21 -4.52 -7.42
C GLU A 103 -18.99 -4.51 -8.35
N ASP A 104 -19.11 -3.88 -9.50
CA ASP A 104 -18.01 -3.75 -10.49
C ASP A 104 -16.84 -2.89 -9.98
N ASP A 105 -17.12 -1.93 -9.12
CA ASP A 105 -16.14 -0.99 -8.60
C ASP A 105 -15.62 -1.38 -7.22
N ASN A 106 -16.24 -2.35 -6.57
CA ASN A 106 -15.92 -2.72 -5.20
C ASN A 106 -14.50 -3.31 -5.09
N ARG A 107 -13.63 -2.53 -4.45
CA ARG A 107 -12.28 -2.95 -4.03
C ARG A 107 -12.10 -2.82 -2.52
N GLY A 108 -13.03 -2.18 -1.83
CA GLY A 108 -13.01 -2.00 -0.40
C GLY A 108 -12.09 -0.87 0.05
N TYR A 109 -11.11 -1.19 0.87
CA TYR A 109 -10.31 -0.21 1.58
C TYR A 109 -8.84 -0.59 1.57
N LEU A 110 -7.98 0.44 1.56
CA LEU A 110 -6.54 0.30 1.80
C LEU A 110 -6.19 0.98 3.12
N ILE A 111 -5.41 0.30 3.95
CA ILE A 111 -4.80 0.88 5.14
C ILE A 111 -3.28 0.86 4.96
N GLU A 112 -2.66 2.03 5.00
CA GLU A 112 -1.23 2.17 5.16
C GLU A 112 -0.94 2.52 6.61
N ALA A 113 -0.29 1.64 7.33
CA ALA A 113 0.01 1.82 8.74
C ALA A 113 1.50 1.65 9.03
N THR A 114 1.94 2.25 10.11
CA THR A 114 3.20 1.95 10.78
C THR A 114 2.85 1.39 12.14
N ILE A 115 3.28 0.19 12.44
CA ILE A 115 2.99 -0.51 13.71
C ILE A 115 4.27 -0.91 14.42
N CYS A 116 4.18 -1.08 15.71
CA CYS A 116 5.30 -1.52 16.54
C CYS A 116 5.34 -3.04 16.61
N GLN A 117 6.46 -3.63 16.21
CA GLN A 117 6.75 -5.06 16.40
C GLN A 117 8.20 -5.27 16.83
N ASN A 118 8.39 -6.00 17.92
CA ASN A 118 9.71 -6.35 18.46
C ASN A 118 10.62 -5.10 18.68
N GLY A 119 10.04 -4.02 19.19
CA GLY A 119 10.75 -2.76 19.44
C GLY A 119 11.04 -1.92 18.19
N ASN A 120 10.56 -2.29 17.03
CA ASN A 120 10.76 -1.57 15.77
C ASN A 120 9.44 -1.15 15.15
N LEU A 121 9.41 0.07 14.61
CA LEU A 121 8.30 0.53 13.79
C LEU A 121 8.44 -0.07 12.38
N ILE A 122 7.43 -0.80 11.95
CA ILE A 122 7.38 -1.43 10.63
C ILE A 122 6.21 -0.93 9.81
N PRO A 123 6.41 -0.66 8.49
CA PRO A 123 5.32 -0.32 7.60
C PRO A 123 4.50 -1.58 7.27
N VAL A 124 3.19 -1.44 7.30
CA VAL A 124 2.22 -2.47 6.94
C VAL A 124 1.18 -1.89 6.00
N VAL A 125 0.85 -2.60 4.94
CA VAL A 125 -0.20 -2.22 4.01
C VAL A 125 -1.20 -3.35 3.89
N VAL A 126 -2.46 -3.02 4.08
CA VAL A 126 -3.56 -3.99 4.12
C VAL A 126 -4.68 -3.54 3.18
N GLN A 127 -5.20 -4.47 2.39
CA GLN A 127 -6.46 -4.32 1.68
C GLN A 127 -7.52 -5.17 2.38
N THR A 128 -8.70 -4.60 2.59
CA THR A 128 -9.85 -5.28 3.18
C THR A 128 -11.16 -4.83 2.54
N ASP A 129 -12.10 -5.76 2.41
CA ASP A 129 -13.47 -5.46 1.94
C ASP A 129 -14.43 -5.15 3.10
N ARG A 130 -13.96 -5.33 4.33
CA ARG A 130 -14.75 -5.06 5.54
C ARG A 130 -14.45 -3.66 6.06
N PRO A 131 -15.43 -2.95 6.64
CA PRO A 131 -15.23 -1.62 7.20
C PRO A 131 -14.60 -1.69 8.61
N ALA A 132 -13.69 -2.63 8.81
CA ALA A 132 -12.92 -2.83 10.04
C ALA A 132 -11.66 -3.65 9.76
N TYR A 133 -10.63 -3.41 10.58
CA TYR A 133 -9.41 -4.21 10.61
C TYR A 133 -8.77 -4.18 12.00
N GLU A 134 -8.07 -5.25 12.36
CA GLU A 134 -7.37 -5.37 13.64
C GLU A 134 -5.88 -5.57 13.41
N PHE A 135 -5.06 -4.75 14.08
CA PHE A 135 -3.61 -4.82 14.04
C PHE A 135 -3.05 -5.37 15.34
N SER A 136 -1.98 -6.14 15.25
CA SER A 136 -1.11 -6.41 16.39
C SER A 136 -0.06 -5.30 16.46
N ASP A 137 -0.14 -4.45 17.47
CA ASP A 137 0.68 -3.25 17.62
C ASP A 137 1.19 -3.15 19.06
N GLN A 138 2.46 -3.48 19.26
CA GLN A 138 3.12 -3.45 20.57
C GLN A 138 3.37 -2.01 21.02
N THR A 139 3.63 -1.85 22.33
CA THR A 139 3.82 -0.51 22.95
C THR A 139 5.27 -0.22 23.29
N ASN A 140 6.21 -1.08 22.93
CA ASN A 140 7.62 -1.03 23.33
C ASN A 140 8.55 -0.34 22.30
N CYS A 141 8.00 0.35 21.31
CA CYS A 141 8.77 1.14 20.35
C CYS A 141 9.05 2.55 20.87
N SER A 142 10.13 3.17 20.42
CA SER A 142 10.50 4.55 20.76
C SER A 142 9.73 5.62 19.96
N GLY A 143 9.00 5.24 18.94
CA GLY A 143 8.17 6.13 18.11
C GLY A 143 6.71 5.71 18.14
N ASP A 144 5.85 6.54 17.54
CA ASP A 144 4.42 6.34 17.53
C ASP A 144 3.97 5.51 16.34
N SER A 145 3.07 4.56 16.60
CA SER A 145 2.30 3.87 15.57
C SER A 145 1.25 4.82 14.98
N GLY A 146 0.76 4.52 13.78
CA GLY A 146 -0.24 5.35 13.14
C GLY A 146 -0.59 4.81 11.77
N GLY A 147 -1.56 5.45 11.11
CA GLY A 147 -1.95 5.02 9.79
C GLY A 147 -2.95 5.95 9.12
N ARG A 148 -3.20 5.65 7.85
CA ARG A 148 -4.19 6.32 7.03
C ARG A 148 -4.98 5.31 6.22
N LEU A 149 -6.23 5.65 5.97
CA LEU A 149 -7.25 4.79 5.39
C LEU A 149 -7.81 5.43 4.13
N TYR A 150 -8.01 4.63 3.10
CA TYR A 150 -8.56 5.04 1.82
C TYR A 150 -9.76 4.17 1.45
N THR A 151 -10.74 4.74 0.76
CA THR A 151 -11.66 3.98 -0.09
C THR A 151 -10.95 3.64 -1.39
N VAL A 152 -11.07 2.40 -1.86
CA VAL A 152 -10.38 1.88 -3.05
C VAL A 152 -11.38 1.28 -4.00
N GLU A 153 -11.32 1.69 -5.25
CA GLU A 153 -12.06 1.09 -6.35
C GLU A 153 -11.13 0.88 -7.55
N LYS A 154 -11.61 0.28 -8.63
CA LYS A 154 -10.77 -0.16 -9.76
C LYS A 154 -9.93 0.94 -10.42
N HIS A 155 -10.31 2.22 -10.30
CA HIS A 155 -9.60 3.34 -10.92
C HIS A 155 -8.63 4.05 -9.97
N GLY A 156 -8.70 3.79 -8.67
CA GLY A 156 -7.79 4.43 -7.73
C GLY A 156 -8.29 4.52 -6.30
N TYR A 157 -7.80 5.53 -5.61
CA TYR A 157 -7.92 5.75 -4.18
C TYR A 157 -8.56 7.09 -3.88
N SER A 158 -9.43 7.14 -2.88
CA SER A 158 -9.94 8.40 -2.34
C SER A 158 -8.82 9.22 -1.70
N ASP A 159 -9.13 10.44 -1.27
CA ASP A 159 -8.28 11.12 -0.31
C ASP A 159 -8.13 10.29 0.97
N PRO A 160 -6.93 10.28 1.60
CA PRO A 160 -6.70 9.55 2.83
C PRO A 160 -7.38 10.18 4.04
N VAL A 161 -7.79 9.34 4.98
CA VAL A 161 -8.21 9.78 6.31
C VAL A 161 -7.21 9.25 7.33
N ASN A 162 -6.70 10.12 8.19
CA ASN A 162 -5.83 9.70 9.29
C ASN A 162 -6.63 8.87 10.29
N ILE A 163 -6.07 7.75 10.69
CA ILE A 163 -6.63 6.90 11.74
C ILE A 163 -6.28 7.54 13.09
N PRO A 164 -7.27 7.79 13.99
CA PRO A 164 -6.99 8.30 15.33
C PRO A 164 -6.39 7.17 16.18
N TRP A 165 -5.12 6.88 15.94
CA TRP A 165 -4.41 5.77 16.57
C TRP A 165 -4.30 5.97 18.08
N PRO A 166 -4.68 4.96 18.93
CA PRO A 166 -4.70 5.07 20.38
C PRO A 166 -3.35 4.79 21.04
#